data_4a3b8e6919cbd7b876b4c92870cdcf88
#
_entry.id   4a3b8e6919cbd7b876b4c92870cdcf88
#
_cell.length_a   1.000
_cell.length_b   1.000
_cell.length_c   1.000
_cell.angle_alpha   90.00
_cell.angle_beta   90.00
_cell.angle_gamma   90.00
#
_symmetry.space_group_name_H-M   'P 1'
#
loop_
_entity.id
_entity.type
_entity.pdbx_description
1 polymer ?
#
loop_
_entity_poly.entity_id
_entity_poly.type
_entity_poly.pdbx_seq_one_letter_code
_entity_poly.pdbx_strand_id
1 'polypeptide(L)'
;MFGDPVSNPRRWGKKRLVDVCIKLNDGTHFSPNSFETGEYKYITAKNIKPWGFDFSNITYVPESVHRPIYERCNPEKGDVLYIKDGVTTGIAMVNTLDEEFTLLSSVALLKQDRELMNGHFLCGVLNNDEMYSDIRRNMGGAAITRLTIAKLNGIMVIVPPIGIQETYAAFVAQVDKSKAAVRKSLDENQKLFDSLMQQYFA
;
A
#
# COMPACT_ATOMS: atom_id res chain seq x y z
N MET A 1 -12.53 -4.47 -17.24
CA MET A 1 -13.29 -3.20 -17.11
C MET A 1 -12.46 -2.01 -17.61
N PHE A 2 -11.25 -1.77 -17.10
CA PHE A 2 -10.43 -0.59 -17.42
C PHE A 2 -9.44 -0.79 -18.57
N GLY A 3 -9.06 -2.00 -18.86
CA GLY A 3 -7.95 -2.33 -19.76
C GLY A 3 -6.59 -2.15 -19.05
N ASP A 4 -5.51 -2.33 -19.77
CA ASP A 4 -4.16 -2.09 -19.29
C ASP A 4 -3.94 -0.57 -19.08
N PRO A 5 -3.50 -0.11 -17.89
CA PRO A 5 -3.35 1.32 -17.59
C PRO A 5 -2.21 1.99 -18.34
N VAL A 6 -1.22 1.24 -18.83
CA VAL A 6 -0.08 1.79 -19.60
C VAL A 6 -0.51 2.08 -21.03
N SER A 7 -1.00 1.08 -21.76
CA SER A 7 -1.47 1.23 -23.14
C SER A 7 -2.79 1.98 -23.25
N ASN A 8 -3.61 1.97 -22.17
CA ASN A 8 -4.87 2.70 -22.06
C ASN A 8 -5.82 2.51 -23.27
N PRO A 9 -6.22 1.29 -23.60
CA PRO A 9 -7.04 1.01 -24.78
C PRO A 9 -8.43 1.65 -24.72
N ARG A 10 -8.89 2.00 -23.52
CA ARG A 10 -10.16 2.72 -23.29
C ARG A 10 -10.03 4.23 -23.43
N ARG A 11 -8.81 4.76 -23.63
CA ARG A 11 -8.52 6.19 -23.77
C ARG A 11 -9.01 7.05 -22.60
N TRP A 12 -8.92 6.50 -21.36
CA TRP A 12 -9.20 7.29 -20.17
C TRP A 12 -8.26 8.49 -20.07
N GLY A 13 -8.71 9.58 -19.49
CA GLY A 13 -7.83 10.70 -19.16
C GLY A 13 -6.64 10.22 -18.34
N LYS A 14 -5.45 10.79 -18.57
CA LYS A 14 -4.24 10.54 -17.77
C LYS A 14 -3.85 11.80 -17.04
N LYS A 15 -3.45 11.65 -15.78
CA LYS A 15 -2.87 12.73 -14.95
C LYS A 15 -1.59 12.23 -14.29
N ARG A 16 -0.70 13.16 -13.91
CA ARG A 16 0.44 12.81 -13.07
C ARG A 16 -0.05 12.43 -11.67
N LEU A 17 0.68 11.58 -11.00
CA LEU A 17 0.32 11.13 -9.65
C LEU A 17 0.19 12.31 -8.68
N VAL A 18 1.06 13.34 -8.80
CA VAL A 18 0.96 14.56 -7.99
C VAL A 18 -0.32 15.35 -8.24
N ASP A 19 -0.88 15.28 -9.45
CA ASP A 19 -2.08 16.04 -9.83
C ASP A 19 -3.39 15.36 -9.36
N VAL A 20 -3.31 14.13 -8.85
CA VAL A 20 -4.43 13.39 -8.26
C VAL A 20 -4.29 13.19 -6.75
N CYS A 21 -3.26 13.78 -6.14
CA CYS A 21 -3.02 13.74 -4.70
C CYS A 21 -3.05 15.15 -4.12
N ILE A 22 -3.71 15.31 -2.98
CA ILE A 22 -3.66 16.53 -2.16
C ILE A 22 -2.35 16.61 -1.37
N LYS A 23 -1.71 15.45 -1.10
CA LYS A 23 -0.40 15.37 -0.46
C LYS A 23 0.34 14.13 -0.99
N LEU A 24 1.58 14.32 -1.41
CA LEU A 24 2.49 13.25 -1.78
C LEU A 24 3.82 13.50 -1.07
N ASN A 25 4.15 12.65 -0.11
CA ASN A 25 5.33 12.80 0.75
C ASN A 25 5.86 11.41 1.14
N ASP A 26 6.93 11.36 1.91
CA ASP A 26 7.47 10.13 2.49
C ASP A 26 7.73 10.28 3.99
N GLY A 27 8.00 9.15 4.65
CA GLY A 27 8.31 9.10 6.07
C GLY A 27 9.66 9.72 6.43
N THR A 28 10.17 9.40 7.60
CA THR A 28 11.45 9.93 8.09
C THR A 28 12.64 9.40 7.30
N HIS A 29 13.63 10.27 7.04
CA HIS A 29 14.88 9.91 6.34
C HIS A 29 15.98 9.40 7.29
N PHE A 30 15.79 9.52 8.58
CA PHE A 30 16.65 8.87 9.59
C PHE A 30 15.93 7.65 10.16
N SER A 31 16.68 6.65 10.59
CA SER A 31 16.12 5.49 11.27
C SER A 31 16.13 5.75 12.78
N PRO A 32 15.00 6.10 13.38
CA PRO A 32 14.93 6.30 14.83
C PRO A 32 15.13 4.98 15.56
N ASN A 33 15.57 5.05 16.80
CA ASN A 33 15.51 3.90 17.71
C ASN A 33 14.05 3.48 17.87
N SER A 34 13.79 2.22 17.64
CA SER A 34 12.46 1.63 17.77
C SER A 34 12.50 0.39 18.67
N PHE A 35 11.40 0.08 19.31
CA PHE A 35 11.27 -0.92 20.37
C PHE A 35 10.22 -1.98 19.98
N GLU A 36 10.27 -3.15 20.62
CA GLU A 36 9.27 -4.21 20.39
C GLU A 36 7.88 -3.83 20.89
N THR A 37 7.79 -2.87 21.83
CA THR A 37 6.53 -2.34 22.36
C THR A 37 6.61 -0.82 22.45
N GLY A 38 5.48 -0.13 22.37
CA GLY A 38 5.44 1.33 22.45
C GLY A 38 4.09 1.90 22.01
N GLU A 39 4.05 3.22 21.86
CA GLU A 39 2.81 3.95 21.59
C GLU A 39 2.44 3.97 20.12
N TYR A 40 3.40 4.28 19.24
CA TYR A 40 3.13 4.49 17.82
C TYR A 40 3.87 3.45 16.96
N LYS A 41 3.14 2.73 16.12
CA LYS A 41 3.73 1.80 15.17
C LYS A 41 4.71 2.50 14.24
N TYR A 42 5.87 1.87 14.00
CA TYR A 42 6.85 2.32 13.03
C TYR A 42 6.81 1.46 11.79
N ILE A 43 6.15 1.97 10.75
CA ILE A 43 5.87 1.26 9.50
C ILE A 43 6.99 1.53 8.49
N THR A 44 7.51 0.45 7.94
CA THR A 44 8.56 0.43 6.92
C THR A 44 8.08 -0.38 5.71
N ALA A 45 8.87 -0.45 4.64
CA ALA A 45 8.57 -1.29 3.49
C ALA A 45 8.38 -2.77 3.84
N LYS A 46 8.96 -3.26 4.94
CA LYS A 46 8.81 -4.65 5.39
C LYS A 46 7.39 -4.97 5.84
N ASN A 47 6.68 -3.97 6.36
CA ASN A 47 5.35 -4.10 6.92
C ASN A 47 4.23 -3.96 5.87
N ILE A 48 4.58 -3.60 4.62
CA ILE A 48 3.62 -3.39 3.53
C ILE A 48 3.66 -4.58 2.57
N LYS A 49 2.50 -5.16 2.33
CA LYS A 49 2.30 -6.27 1.39
C LYS A 49 1.14 -5.95 0.44
N PRO A 50 1.04 -6.60 -0.73
CA PRO A 50 -0.09 -6.38 -1.65
C PRO A 50 -1.47 -6.65 -1.04
N TRP A 51 -1.51 -7.46 0.02
CA TRP A 51 -2.75 -7.85 0.69
C TRP A 51 -3.04 -7.09 1.99
N GLY A 52 -2.17 -6.18 2.44
CA GLY A 52 -2.35 -5.44 3.69
C GLY A 52 -1.07 -5.28 4.51
N PHE A 53 -1.21 -4.97 5.78
CA PHE A 53 -0.10 -4.86 6.71
C PHE A 53 0.39 -6.23 7.20
N ASP A 54 1.70 -6.35 7.34
CA ASP A 54 2.37 -7.45 8.03
C ASP A 54 3.03 -6.92 9.31
N PHE A 55 2.47 -7.27 10.44
CA PHE A 55 2.95 -6.82 11.76
C PHE A 55 3.85 -7.84 12.47
N SER A 56 4.27 -8.91 11.80
CA SER A 56 5.13 -9.96 12.40
C SER A 56 6.44 -9.43 12.99
N ASN A 57 6.97 -8.33 12.42
CA ASN A 57 8.19 -7.66 12.86
C ASN A 57 7.94 -6.15 13.06
N ILE A 58 6.78 -5.82 13.63
CA ILE A 58 6.47 -4.42 13.91
C ILE A 58 7.29 -3.90 15.07
N THR A 59 7.74 -2.67 14.97
CA THR A 59 8.37 -1.93 16.06
C THR A 59 7.63 -0.63 16.33
N TYR A 60 7.95 0.01 17.42
CA TYR A 60 7.24 1.19 17.91
C TYR A 60 8.22 2.32 18.21
N VAL A 61 7.75 3.54 18.11
CA VAL A 61 8.49 4.76 18.50
C VAL A 61 7.70 5.54 19.54
N PRO A 62 8.38 6.30 20.41
CA PRO A 62 7.73 7.18 21.39
C PRO A 62 7.13 8.41 20.69
N GLU A 63 6.21 9.10 21.38
CA GLU A 63 5.54 10.30 20.88
C GLU A 63 6.51 11.39 20.43
N SER A 64 7.59 11.61 21.17
CA SER A 64 8.61 12.61 20.85
C SER A 64 9.29 12.39 19.47
N VAL A 65 9.33 11.14 18.98
CA VAL A 65 9.81 10.79 17.66
C VAL A 65 8.66 10.84 16.64
N HIS A 66 7.49 10.33 17.02
CA HIS A 66 6.33 10.24 16.15
C HIS A 66 5.83 11.63 15.72
N ARG A 67 5.58 12.53 16.65
CA ARG A 67 4.88 13.79 16.40
C ARG A 67 5.51 14.65 15.32
N PRO A 68 6.81 14.95 15.31
CA PRO A 68 7.43 15.76 14.25
C PRO A 68 7.39 15.08 12.86
N ILE A 69 7.38 13.75 12.83
CA ILE A 69 7.32 12.99 11.57
C ILE A 69 5.88 13.02 11.05
N TYR A 70 4.91 12.81 11.92
CA TYR A 70 3.49 12.76 11.58
C TYR A 70 2.96 14.12 11.08
N GLU A 71 3.38 15.24 11.66
CA GLU A 71 3.05 16.59 11.17
C GLU A 71 3.40 16.77 9.69
N ARG A 72 4.53 16.20 9.26
CA ARG A 72 4.98 16.24 7.87
C ARG A 72 4.34 15.17 7.01
N CYS A 73 4.18 13.98 7.52
CA CYS A 73 3.70 12.81 6.81
C CYS A 73 2.65 12.07 7.66
N ASN A 74 1.39 12.46 7.51
CA ASN A 74 0.25 12.02 8.31
C ASN A 74 -0.67 11.09 7.53
N PRO A 75 -0.37 9.78 7.47
CA PRO A 75 -1.25 8.83 6.82
C PRO A 75 -2.58 8.69 7.58
N GLU A 76 -3.67 8.69 6.82
CA GLU A 76 -5.02 8.47 7.31
C GLU A 76 -5.63 7.24 6.64
N LYS A 77 -6.67 6.69 7.22
CA LYS A 77 -7.41 5.58 6.64
C LYS A 77 -7.94 5.91 5.25
N GLY A 78 -7.68 5.02 4.30
CA GLY A 78 -8.05 5.17 2.90
C GLY A 78 -6.97 5.82 2.03
N ASP A 79 -5.91 6.37 2.61
CA ASP A 79 -4.74 6.84 1.86
C ASP A 79 -3.98 5.65 1.26
N VAL A 80 -3.25 5.89 0.17
CA VAL A 80 -2.42 4.86 -0.43
C VAL A 80 -0.98 4.98 0.08
N LEU A 81 -0.44 3.87 0.56
CA LEU A 81 0.96 3.71 0.93
C LEU A 81 1.70 3.00 -0.20
N TYR A 82 2.83 3.56 -0.61
CA TYR A 82 3.60 3.07 -1.75
C TYR A 82 5.06 2.80 -1.37
N ILE A 83 5.55 1.60 -1.61
CA ILE A 83 6.97 1.27 -1.37
C ILE A 83 7.81 1.90 -2.48
N LYS A 84 8.67 2.86 -2.10
CA LYS A 84 9.55 3.56 -3.04
C LYS A 84 11.02 3.18 -2.96
N ASP A 85 11.42 2.41 -1.93
CA ASP A 85 12.80 1.95 -1.74
C ASP A 85 12.86 0.46 -1.41
N GLY A 86 13.83 -0.26 -1.98
CA GLY A 86 14.15 -1.66 -1.69
C GLY A 86 13.63 -2.65 -2.72
N VAL A 87 13.74 -3.94 -2.42
CA VAL A 87 13.41 -5.05 -3.33
C VAL A 87 11.94 -5.04 -3.76
N THR A 88 11.05 -4.62 -2.87
CA THR A 88 9.59 -4.57 -3.08
C THR A 88 9.12 -3.20 -3.58
N THR A 89 10.01 -2.34 -4.06
CA THR A 89 9.65 -1.05 -4.65
C THR A 89 8.62 -1.23 -5.76
N GLY A 90 7.54 -0.46 -5.69
CA GLY A 90 6.43 -0.53 -6.65
C GLY A 90 5.13 -1.07 -6.05
N ILE A 91 5.18 -1.71 -4.88
CA ILE A 91 3.98 -2.22 -4.21
C ILE A 91 3.20 -1.06 -3.58
N ALA A 92 1.91 -1.00 -3.85
CA ALA A 92 0.95 -0.09 -3.24
C ALA A 92 -0.07 -0.84 -2.39
N MET A 93 -0.52 -0.24 -1.30
CA MET A 93 -1.66 -0.72 -0.51
C MET A 93 -2.49 0.44 0.02
N VAL A 94 -3.77 0.20 0.29
CA VAL A 94 -4.63 1.17 0.96
C VAL A 94 -4.43 1.06 2.47
N ASN A 95 -4.21 2.17 3.15
CA ASN A 95 -4.14 2.21 4.60
C ASN A 95 -5.50 1.87 5.22
N THR A 96 -5.54 0.83 6.02
CA THR A 96 -6.75 0.35 6.72
C THR A 96 -6.78 0.73 8.20
N LEU A 97 -5.69 1.30 8.73
CA LEU A 97 -5.57 1.69 10.13
C LEU A 97 -6.29 3.01 10.39
N ASP A 98 -7.03 3.07 11.49
CA ASP A 98 -7.63 4.31 12.01
C ASP A 98 -6.71 5.03 13.01
N GLU A 99 -5.63 4.38 13.46
CA GLU A 99 -4.67 4.92 14.40
C GLU A 99 -3.52 5.66 13.70
N GLU A 100 -2.92 6.60 14.38
CA GLU A 100 -1.70 7.28 13.93
C GLU A 100 -0.50 6.33 13.98
N PHE A 101 0.41 6.46 13.02
CA PHE A 101 1.66 5.70 12.95
C PHE A 101 2.75 6.49 12.23
N THR A 102 3.98 6.06 12.42
CA THR A 102 5.17 6.68 11.82
C THR A 102 5.61 5.92 10.59
N LEU A 103 5.90 6.62 9.51
CA LEU A 103 6.47 6.05 8.28
C LEU A 103 7.98 6.27 8.19
N LEU A 104 8.70 5.23 7.73
CA LEU A 104 10.06 5.39 7.22
C LEU A 104 10.02 5.89 5.77
N SER A 105 11.06 6.60 5.32
CA SER A 105 11.18 7.13 3.95
C SER A 105 11.18 6.07 2.84
N SER A 106 11.30 4.79 3.18
CA SER A 106 11.10 3.69 2.22
C SER A 106 9.65 3.59 1.72
N VAL A 107 8.70 4.24 2.42
CA VAL A 107 7.28 4.29 2.09
C VAL A 107 6.87 5.72 1.80
N ALA A 108 6.23 5.93 0.66
CA ALA A 108 5.57 7.18 0.32
C ALA A 108 4.10 7.13 0.73
N LEU A 109 3.60 8.26 1.21
CA LEU A 109 2.19 8.56 1.42
C LEU A 109 1.62 9.22 0.16
N LEU A 110 0.62 8.61 -0.42
CA LEU A 110 -0.19 9.16 -1.50
C LEU A 110 -1.57 9.47 -0.91
N LYS A 111 -1.76 10.67 -0.42
CA LYS A 111 -3.05 11.16 0.05
C LYS A 111 -3.80 11.68 -1.17
N GLN A 112 -4.59 10.82 -1.80
CA GLN A 112 -5.31 11.16 -3.02
C GLN A 112 -6.44 12.14 -2.77
N ASP A 113 -6.73 12.99 -3.77
CA ASP A 113 -7.96 13.76 -3.83
C ASP A 113 -9.12 12.80 -4.07
N ARG A 114 -9.96 12.60 -3.07
CA ARG A 114 -11.07 11.62 -3.08
C ARG A 114 -12.19 11.97 -4.06
N GLU A 115 -12.26 13.21 -4.53
CA GLU A 115 -13.18 13.61 -5.58
C GLU A 115 -12.71 13.17 -6.97
N LEU A 116 -11.40 13.00 -7.14
CA LEU A 116 -10.77 12.62 -8.41
C LEU A 116 -10.35 11.16 -8.46
N MET A 117 -9.87 10.62 -7.33
CA MET A 117 -9.19 9.34 -7.29
C MET A 117 -9.59 8.51 -6.06
N ASN A 118 -10.14 7.33 -6.31
CA ASN A 118 -10.41 6.35 -5.26
C ASN A 118 -9.11 5.60 -4.90
N GLY A 119 -8.81 5.43 -3.60
CA GLY A 119 -7.58 4.79 -3.12
C GLY A 119 -7.45 3.33 -3.57
N HIS A 120 -8.52 2.53 -3.54
CA HIS A 120 -8.48 1.14 -4.02
C HIS A 120 -8.24 1.08 -5.53
N PHE A 121 -8.82 2.01 -6.28
CA PHE A 121 -8.59 2.09 -7.73
C PHE A 121 -7.14 2.48 -8.02
N LEU A 122 -6.61 3.51 -7.36
CA LEU A 122 -5.21 3.93 -7.50
C LEU A 122 -4.26 2.78 -7.17
N CYS A 123 -4.52 2.08 -6.06
CA CYS A 123 -3.75 0.90 -5.66
C CYS A 123 -3.78 -0.19 -6.73
N GLY A 124 -4.95 -0.47 -7.33
CA GLY A 124 -5.09 -1.42 -8.43
C GLY A 124 -4.33 -1.01 -9.70
N VAL A 125 -4.31 0.28 -10.02
CA VAL A 125 -3.52 0.81 -11.15
C VAL A 125 -2.03 0.65 -10.90
N LEU A 126 -1.54 1.02 -9.71
CA LEU A 126 -0.10 0.97 -9.37
C LEU A 126 0.42 -0.48 -9.25
N ASN A 127 -0.40 -1.41 -8.77
CA ASN A 127 -0.07 -2.85 -8.66
C ASN A 127 -0.35 -3.64 -9.94
N ASN A 128 -0.83 -3.02 -11.02
CA ASN A 128 -0.98 -3.70 -12.30
C ASN A 128 0.40 -4.09 -12.85
N ASP A 129 0.55 -5.31 -13.38
CA ASP A 129 1.84 -5.88 -13.80
C ASP A 129 2.55 -5.01 -14.85
N GLU A 130 1.81 -4.46 -15.81
CA GLU A 130 2.38 -3.59 -16.86
C GLU A 130 2.82 -2.25 -16.27
N MET A 131 2.01 -1.65 -15.40
CA MET A 131 2.35 -0.41 -14.69
C MET A 131 3.57 -0.62 -13.77
N TYR A 132 3.58 -1.68 -12.99
CA TYR A 132 4.70 -2.07 -12.13
C TYR A 132 5.99 -2.23 -12.95
N SER A 133 5.92 -2.93 -14.08
CA SER A 133 7.05 -3.15 -14.97
C SER A 133 7.53 -1.86 -15.64
N ASP A 134 6.60 -0.98 -16.06
CA ASP A 134 6.91 0.31 -16.66
C ASP A 134 7.63 1.24 -15.68
N ILE A 135 7.11 1.35 -14.46
CA ILE A 135 7.74 2.14 -13.39
C ILE A 135 9.16 1.64 -13.14
N ARG A 136 9.37 0.33 -13.04
CA ARG A 136 10.69 -0.25 -12.76
C ARG A 136 11.67 -0.06 -13.91
N ARG A 137 11.26 -0.18 -15.16
CA ARG A 137 12.11 0.11 -16.34
C ARG A 137 12.63 1.55 -16.32
N ASN A 138 11.80 2.48 -15.88
CA ASN A 138 12.12 3.91 -15.84
C ASN A 138 12.96 4.33 -14.59
N MET A 139 13.26 3.39 -13.68
CA MET A 139 14.04 3.70 -12.48
C MET A 139 15.54 3.84 -12.71
N GLY A 140 16.07 3.37 -13.86
CA GLY A 140 17.50 3.40 -14.18
C GLY A 140 18.32 2.36 -13.41
N GLY A 141 19.27 1.73 -14.09
CA GLY A 141 20.01 0.52 -13.74
C GLY A 141 20.94 0.56 -12.53
N ALA A 142 20.52 1.04 -11.38
CA ALA A 142 21.27 0.90 -10.13
C ALA A 142 20.88 -0.40 -9.41
N ALA A 143 21.85 -1.02 -8.72
CA ALA A 143 21.66 -2.25 -7.95
C ALA A 143 20.61 -2.11 -6.83
N ILE A 144 20.26 -0.89 -6.41
CA ILE A 144 19.21 -0.59 -5.44
C ILE A 144 18.12 0.20 -6.15
N THR A 145 16.92 -0.40 -6.24
CA THR A 145 15.76 0.25 -6.81
C THR A 145 15.22 1.30 -5.85
N ARG A 146 15.38 2.58 -6.21
CA ARG A 146 14.91 3.72 -5.43
C ARG A 146 14.14 4.70 -6.32
N LEU A 147 12.90 4.99 -5.94
CA LEU A 147 12.10 6.07 -6.52
C LEU A 147 12.21 7.32 -5.66
N THR A 148 12.70 8.40 -6.26
CA THR A 148 12.63 9.71 -5.60
C THR A 148 11.19 10.23 -5.63
N ILE A 149 10.83 11.12 -4.70
CA ILE A 149 9.52 11.80 -4.71
C ILE A 149 9.29 12.52 -6.05
N ALA A 150 10.33 13.14 -6.64
CA ALA A 150 10.20 13.80 -7.93
C ALA A 150 9.81 12.83 -9.07
N LYS A 151 10.40 11.63 -9.10
CA LYS A 151 10.01 10.59 -10.08
C LYS A 151 8.61 10.07 -9.81
N LEU A 152 8.27 9.86 -8.53
CA LEU A 152 6.94 9.41 -8.12
C LEU A 152 5.86 10.41 -8.53
N ASN A 153 6.10 11.71 -8.34
CA ASN A 153 5.21 12.78 -8.78
C ASN A 153 4.86 12.71 -10.28
N GLY A 154 5.83 12.33 -11.11
CA GLY A 154 5.70 12.28 -12.56
C GLY A 154 5.02 11.01 -13.12
N ILE A 155 4.74 10.00 -12.30
CA ILE A 155 4.07 8.77 -12.77
C ILE A 155 2.69 9.13 -13.34
N MET A 156 2.42 8.68 -14.57
CA MET A 156 1.13 8.90 -15.24
C MET A 156 0.16 7.81 -14.86
N VAL A 157 -0.99 8.18 -14.33
CA VAL A 157 -2.08 7.27 -13.97
C VAL A 157 -3.34 7.58 -14.76
N ILE A 158 -4.13 6.57 -15.10
CA ILE A 158 -5.44 6.74 -15.73
C ILE A 158 -6.45 7.26 -14.69
N VAL A 159 -7.36 8.15 -15.13
CA VAL A 159 -8.38 8.78 -14.27
C VAL A 159 -9.75 8.63 -14.94
N PRO A 160 -10.38 7.44 -14.81
CA PRO A 160 -11.77 7.28 -15.22
C PRO A 160 -12.71 8.10 -14.35
N PRO A 161 -13.98 8.32 -14.74
CA PRO A 161 -14.98 8.95 -13.87
C PRO A 161 -15.06 8.26 -12.50
N ILE A 162 -15.18 9.06 -11.43
CA ILE A 162 -15.11 8.57 -10.04
C ILE A 162 -16.11 7.44 -9.75
N GLY A 163 -17.33 7.50 -10.24
CA GLY A 163 -18.33 6.44 -10.04
C GLY A 163 -17.94 5.08 -10.63
N ILE A 164 -17.10 5.06 -11.69
CA ILE A 164 -16.56 3.80 -12.24
C ILE A 164 -15.45 3.27 -11.33
N GLN A 165 -14.62 4.15 -10.76
CA GLN A 165 -13.60 3.79 -9.79
C GLN A 165 -14.22 3.23 -8.51
N GLU A 166 -15.32 3.82 -8.02
CA GLU A 166 -16.07 3.34 -6.85
C GLU A 166 -16.69 1.96 -7.09
N THR A 167 -17.20 1.71 -8.29
CA THR A 167 -17.69 0.36 -8.67
C THR A 167 -16.57 -0.68 -8.56
N TYR A 168 -15.35 -0.34 -8.99
CA TYR A 168 -14.18 -1.20 -8.81
C TYR A 168 -13.83 -1.40 -7.33
N ALA A 169 -13.82 -0.32 -6.54
CA ALA A 169 -13.54 -0.39 -5.12
C ALA A 169 -14.53 -1.30 -4.37
N ALA A 170 -15.81 -1.19 -4.69
CA ALA A 170 -16.85 -2.08 -4.15
C ALA A 170 -16.61 -3.56 -4.52
N PHE A 171 -16.21 -3.82 -5.76
CA PHE A 171 -15.84 -5.17 -6.19
C PHE A 171 -14.62 -5.71 -5.42
N VAL A 172 -13.56 -4.89 -5.26
CA VAL A 172 -12.36 -5.27 -4.47
C VAL A 172 -12.75 -5.60 -3.04
N ALA A 173 -13.56 -4.76 -2.39
CA ALA A 173 -14.02 -5.00 -1.02
C ALA A 173 -14.80 -6.33 -0.88
N GLN A 174 -15.62 -6.68 -1.86
CA GLN A 174 -16.33 -7.96 -1.88
C GLN A 174 -15.39 -9.15 -2.06
N VAL A 175 -14.39 -9.03 -2.94
CA VAL A 175 -13.36 -10.05 -3.13
C VAL A 175 -12.55 -10.26 -1.85
N ASP A 176 -12.15 -9.18 -1.17
CA ASP A 176 -11.37 -9.28 0.07
C ASP A 176 -12.19 -9.91 1.21
N LYS A 177 -13.49 -9.58 1.31
CA LYS A 177 -14.40 -10.26 2.23
C LYS A 177 -14.49 -11.76 1.96
N SER A 178 -14.60 -12.15 0.70
CA SER A 178 -14.65 -13.56 0.29
C SER A 178 -13.35 -14.29 0.59
N LYS A 179 -12.19 -13.67 0.32
CA LYS A 179 -10.87 -14.22 0.67
C LYS A 179 -10.71 -14.42 2.18
N ALA A 180 -11.17 -13.47 2.99
CA ALA A 180 -11.12 -13.58 4.45
C ALA A 180 -11.98 -14.77 4.96
N ALA A 181 -13.18 -14.94 4.40
CA ALA A 181 -14.06 -16.07 4.74
C ALA A 181 -13.44 -17.42 4.38
N VAL A 182 -12.85 -17.54 3.18
CA VAL A 182 -12.17 -18.77 2.73
C VAL A 182 -10.95 -19.07 3.62
N ARG A 183 -10.15 -18.07 3.95
CA ARG A 183 -8.99 -18.25 4.84
C ARG A 183 -9.41 -18.74 6.21
N LYS A 184 -10.45 -18.14 6.80
CA LYS A 184 -11.01 -18.60 8.09
C LYS A 184 -11.45 -20.05 8.04
N SER A 185 -12.17 -20.45 6.98
CA SER A 185 -12.62 -21.83 6.80
C SER A 185 -11.45 -22.80 6.64
N LEU A 186 -10.39 -22.40 5.94
CA LEU A 186 -9.18 -23.20 5.79
C LEU A 186 -8.49 -23.43 7.15
N ASP A 187 -8.35 -22.37 7.95
CA ASP A 187 -7.74 -22.44 9.29
C ASP A 187 -8.55 -23.34 10.23
N GLU A 188 -9.88 -23.26 10.15
CA GLU A 188 -10.78 -24.14 10.93
C GLU A 188 -10.64 -25.61 10.52
N ASN A 189 -10.59 -25.88 9.21
CA ASN A 189 -10.37 -27.24 8.69
C ASN A 189 -8.98 -27.79 9.07
N GLN A 190 -7.94 -26.95 9.04
CA GLN A 190 -6.59 -27.36 9.46
C GLN A 190 -6.57 -27.76 10.95
N LYS A 191 -7.21 -26.98 11.82
CA LYS A 191 -7.31 -27.30 13.25
C LYS A 191 -8.04 -28.61 13.49
N LEU A 192 -9.13 -28.85 12.74
CA LEU A 192 -9.87 -30.10 12.83
C LEU A 192 -9.00 -31.30 12.39
N PHE A 193 -8.28 -31.15 11.27
CA PHE A 193 -7.37 -32.18 10.79
C PHE A 193 -6.28 -32.48 11.83
N ASP A 194 -5.63 -31.47 12.40
CA ASP A 194 -4.59 -31.62 13.40
C ASP A 194 -5.12 -32.33 14.66
N SER A 195 -6.34 -32.01 15.10
CA SER A 195 -7.02 -32.66 16.22
C SER A 195 -7.30 -34.14 15.95
N LEU A 196 -7.79 -34.47 14.75
CA LEU A 196 -8.02 -35.87 14.35
C LEU A 196 -6.72 -36.64 14.26
N MET A 197 -5.65 -36.04 13.70
CA MET A 197 -4.33 -36.69 13.65
C MET A 197 -3.81 -37.02 15.05
N GLN A 198 -3.96 -36.10 16.00
CA GLN A 198 -3.60 -36.37 17.41
C GLN A 198 -4.43 -37.49 18.02
N GLN A 199 -5.73 -37.56 17.74
CA GLN A 199 -6.63 -38.56 18.29
C GLN A 199 -6.33 -39.97 17.75
N TYR A 200 -5.94 -40.10 16.48
CA TYR A 200 -5.77 -41.41 15.84
C TYR A 200 -4.33 -41.91 15.77
N PHE A 201 -3.32 -41.02 15.96
CA PHE A 201 -1.92 -41.36 15.79
C PHE A 201 -1.02 -40.98 16.98
N ALA A 202 -1.55 -40.35 18.02
CA ALA A 202 -0.89 -40.19 19.32
C ALA A 202 -1.38 -41.25 20.28
#